data_05fc27b0a8ccef00f4e2216c7903f7ce
#
_entry.id   05fc27b0a8ccef00f4e2216c7903f7ce
#
_cell.length_a   1.000
_cell.length_b   1.000
_cell.length_c   1.000
_cell.angle_alpha   90.00
_cell.angle_beta   90.00
_cell.angle_gamma   90.00
#
_symmetry.space_group_name_H-M   'P 1'
#
loop_
_entity.id
_entity.type
_entity.pdbx_description
1 polymer ?
#
loop_
_entity_poly.entity_id
_entity_poly.type
_entity_poly.pdbx_seq_one_letter_code
_entity_poly.pdbx_strand_id
1 'polypeptide(L)'
;MSSILNEERPRHLKEVVSSIPESCYDNPTWKGLWYVFRDLLMYAAMVALLLSTDNLFYLVPLWILSGFVVSALFILGHDAGHRALFKRKWMCDLVGRVTMLPSLHIYSAWLLGHNRIHHGFTVHQGRDFVWHPCSLAEFENFSTLKKLTHRLEWSCFGAGIYYLIEVWWKKMIVLSAPAKWVRNIRRDRRFLIAGVLVGVTAFLLFSIFVKGIAGVAALGYTAWLTVKVIVIPWLLFNYSIGAVVYLHHINPELKWHEHKAWNKFKAQMEGTMIFRVSPKLLDIFLHHIMIHVPHHVDARIPFYNLEKAAEHLLKQYPDVVRDVPLRIHDYIRTTRLCKLYDFKSEIWLDYKGRPVDTSATS
;
A
#
# COMPACT_ATOMS: atom_id res chain seq x y z
N MET A 1 -29.63 -37.89 -10.38
CA MET A 1 -28.62 -38.82 -9.82
C MET A 1 -27.27 -38.42 -10.34
N SER A 2 -26.46 -37.92 -9.49
CA SER A 2 -25.02 -37.95 -9.37
C SER A 2 -24.58 -36.70 -8.58
N SER A 3 -24.80 -36.70 -7.26
CA SER A 3 -24.06 -35.87 -6.32
C SER A 3 -22.70 -36.55 -6.11
N ILE A 4 -21.76 -36.28 -6.99
CA ILE A 4 -20.37 -36.60 -6.73
C ILE A 4 -19.93 -35.60 -5.67
N LEU A 5 -19.81 -36.10 -4.45
CA LEU A 5 -19.13 -35.47 -3.34
C LEU A 5 -17.80 -34.90 -3.84
N ASN A 6 -17.72 -33.59 -3.98
CA ASN A 6 -16.48 -32.86 -4.15
C ASN A 6 -15.72 -33.02 -2.83
N GLU A 7 -14.95 -34.09 -2.68
CA GLU A 7 -13.92 -34.16 -1.64
C GLU A 7 -13.08 -32.91 -1.81
N GLU A 8 -13.13 -32.02 -0.80
CA GLU A 8 -12.28 -30.83 -0.73
C GLU A 8 -10.82 -31.28 -0.74
N ARG A 9 -10.24 -31.40 -1.94
CA ARG A 9 -8.80 -31.59 -2.05
C ARG A 9 -8.13 -30.45 -1.31
N PRO A 10 -7.16 -30.70 -0.44
CA PRO A 10 -6.40 -29.63 0.20
C PRO A 10 -5.78 -28.78 -0.91
N ARG A 11 -6.26 -27.55 -1.06
CA ARG A 11 -5.80 -26.60 -2.07
C ARG A 11 -4.46 -26.04 -1.62
N HIS A 12 -3.40 -26.32 -2.38
CA HIS A 12 -2.06 -25.81 -2.11
C HIS A 12 -1.75 -24.60 -2.98
N LEU A 13 -1.22 -23.53 -2.39
CA LEU A 13 -0.82 -22.32 -3.13
C LEU A 13 0.14 -22.64 -4.29
N LYS A 14 1.00 -23.66 -4.14
CA LYS A 14 1.92 -24.10 -5.21
C LYS A 14 1.19 -24.51 -6.48
N GLU A 15 0.05 -25.16 -6.37
CA GLU A 15 -0.77 -25.59 -7.50
C GLU A 15 -1.35 -24.37 -8.24
N VAL A 16 -1.84 -23.38 -7.47
CA VAL A 16 -2.33 -22.13 -8.04
C VAL A 16 -1.22 -21.40 -8.79
N VAL A 17 -0.05 -21.25 -8.18
CA VAL A 17 1.11 -20.60 -8.83
C VAL A 17 1.52 -21.33 -10.10
N SER A 18 1.52 -22.68 -10.09
CA SER A 18 1.88 -23.48 -11.25
C SER A 18 0.86 -23.43 -12.39
N SER A 19 -0.39 -23.02 -12.10
CA SER A 19 -1.44 -22.87 -13.13
C SER A 19 -1.36 -21.51 -13.85
N ILE A 20 -0.69 -20.51 -13.28
CA ILE A 20 -0.62 -19.17 -13.86
C ILE A 20 0.21 -19.21 -15.14
N PRO A 21 -0.31 -18.71 -16.28
CA PRO A 21 0.41 -18.69 -17.55
C PRO A 21 1.75 -17.95 -17.46
N GLU A 22 2.80 -18.51 -18.06
CA GLU A 22 4.15 -17.90 -18.08
C GLU A 22 4.13 -16.46 -18.62
N SER A 23 3.26 -16.18 -19.58
CA SER A 23 3.08 -14.84 -20.15
C SER A 23 2.57 -13.77 -19.15
N CYS A 24 2.11 -14.17 -17.95
CA CYS A 24 1.82 -13.24 -16.86
C CYS A 24 3.08 -12.72 -16.18
N TYR A 25 4.21 -13.40 -16.34
CA TYR A 25 5.51 -13.02 -15.77
C TYR A 25 6.39 -12.21 -16.72
N ASP A 26 5.91 -11.93 -17.94
CA ASP A 26 6.66 -11.16 -18.91
C ASP A 26 6.96 -9.75 -18.41
N ASN A 27 8.25 -9.44 -18.24
CA ASN A 27 8.72 -8.14 -17.78
C ASN A 27 9.84 -7.57 -18.67
N PRO A 28 9.54 -7.22 -19.93
CA PRO A 28 10.52 -6.65 -20.82
C PRO A 28 11.03 -5.32 -20.28
N THR A 29 12.35 -5.15 -20.28
CA THR A 29 13.03 -3.99 -19.65
C THR A 29 12.51 -2.65 -20.17
N TRP A 30 12.23 -2.53 -21.47
CA TRP A 30 11.72 -1.28 -22.07
C TRP A 30 10.35 -0.87 -21.49
N LYS A 31 9.48 -1.83 -21.20
CA LYS A 31 8.15 -1.57 -20.63
C LYS A 31 8.25 -1.03 -19.20
N GLY A 32 9.11 -1.65 -18.36
CA GLY A 32 9.40 -1.13 -17.03
C GLY A 32 10.02 0.26 -17.07
N LEU A 33 10.98 0.52 -17.95
CA LEU A 33 11.60 1.84 -18.14
C LEU A 33 10.60 2.89 -18.61
N TRP A 34 9.66 2.53 -19.48
CA TRP A 34 8.59 3.44 -19.92
C TRP A 34 7.73 3.92 -18.74
N TYR A 35 7.29 3.01 -17.87
CA TYR A 35 6.50 3.39 -16.70
C TYR A 35 7.30 4.27 -15.73
N VAL A 36 8.57 3.92 -15.47
CA VAL A 36 9.46 4.74 -14.64
C VAL A 36 9.63 6.14 -15.21
N PHE A 37 9.90 6.25 -16.50
CA PHE A 37 10.02 7.56 -17.18
C PHE A 37 8.73 8.37 -17.11
N ARG A 38 7.59 7.75 -17.43
CA ARG A 38 6.27 8.39 -17.39
C ARG A 38 5.98 8.98 -15.99
N ASP A 39 6.18 8.18 -14.95
CA ASP A 39 5.81 8.60 -13.61
C ASP A 39 6.78 9.62 -13.02
N LEU A 40 8.06 9.53 -13.35
CA LEU A 40 9.03 10.57 -13.00
C LEU A 40 8.72 11.88 -13.71
N LEU A 41 8.27 11.82 -14.98
CA LEU A 41 7.84 13.02 -15.73
C LEU A 41 6.58 13.63 -15.09
N MET A 42 5.58 12.80 -14.72
CA MET A 42 4.39 13.26 -14.00
C MET A 42 4.76 13.92 -12.67
N TYR A 43 5.69 13.33 -11.92
CA TYR A 43 6.16 13.89 -10.66
C TYR A 43 6.90 15.22 -10.87
N ALA A 44 7.79 15.30 -11.85
CA ALA A 44 8.49 16.55 -12.19
C ALA A 44 7.51 17.66 -12.60
N ALA A 45 6.51 17.33 -13.44
CA ALA A 45 5.44 18.27 -13.81
C ALA A 45 4.64 18.74 -12.59
N MET A 46 4.31 17.80 -11.67
CA MET A 46 3.59 18.13 -10.44
C MET A 46 4.41 19.05 -9.53
N VAL A 47 5.71 18.80 -9.36
CA VAL A 47 6.61 19.68 -8.61
C VAL A 47 6.65 21.08 -9.26
N ALA A 48 6.78 21.16 -10.59
CA ALA A 48 6.77 22.45 -11.30
C ALA A 48 5.45 23.22 -11.10
N LEU A 49 4.30 22.54 -11.16
CA LEU A 49 2.98 23.15 -10.89
C LEU A 49 2.87 23.64 -9.45
N LEU A 50 3.32 22.84 -8.45
CA LEU A 50 3.34 23.27 -7.06
C LEU A 50 4.26 24.47 -6.82
N LEU A 51 5.40 24.56 -7.53
CA LEU A 51 6.32 25.71 -7.44
C LEU A 51 5.78 26.97 -8.14
N SER A 52 4.88 26.84 -9.09
CA SER A 52 4.38 27.97 -9.91
C SER A 52 3.33 28.83 -9.21
N THR A 53 2.68 28.35 -8.13
CA THR A 53 1.58 29.07 -7.45
C THR A 53 1.67 28.96 -5.96
N ASP A 54 1.21 30.00 -5.25
CA ASP A 54 0.96 30.02 -3.80
C ASP A 54 -0.54 30.28 -3.50
N ASN A 55 -1.39 30.32 -4.53
CA ASN A 55 -2.82 30.48 -4.36
C ASN A 55 -3.46 29.15 -3.92
N LEU A 56 -4.08 29.13 -2.75
CA LEU A 56 -4.71 27.95 -2.15
C LEU A 56 -5.79 27.32 -3.02
N PHE A 57 -6.50 28.13 -3.83
CA PHE A 57 -7.51 27.62 -4.76
C PHE A 57 -6.93 26.62 -5.77
N TYR A 58 -5.71 26.86 -6.25
CA TYR A 58 -4.98 25.95 -7.13
C TYR A 58 -4.19 24.90 -6.34
N LEU A 59 -3.61 25.26 -5.18
CA LEU A 59 -2.79 24.33 -4.40
C LEU A 59 -3.60 23.14 -3.87
N VAL A 60 -4.84 23.34 -3.39
CA VAL A 60 -5.62 22.25 -2.80
C VAL A 60 -5.84 21.09 -3.81
N PRO A 61 -6.35 21.31 -5.04
CA PRO A 61 -6.48 20.24 -6.03
C PRO A 61 -5.12 19.67 -6.47
N LEU A 62 -4.07 20.50 -6.59
CA LEU A 62 -2.72 20.03 -6.90
C LEU A 62 -2.15 19.13 -5.80
N TRP A 63 -2.38 19.46 -4.53
CA TRP A 63 -1.98 18.60 -3.42
C TRP A 63 -2.68 17.24 -3.45
N ILE A 64 -4.00 17.21 -3.67
CA ILE A 64 -4.74 15.95 -3.79
C ILE A 64 -4.15 15.10 -4.92
N LEU A 65 -3.95 15.69 -6.10
CA LEU A 65 -3.36 15.00 -7.25
C LEU A 65 -1.92 14.55 -6.96
N SER A 66 -1.12 15.36 -6.26
CA SER A 66 0.26 15.00 -5.92
C SER A 66 0.35 13.77 -5.02
N GLY A 67 -0.61 13.56 -4.12
CA GLY A 67 -0.71 12.34 -3.32
C GLY A 67 -0.84 11.09 -4.20
N PHE A 68 -1.65 11.14 -5.25
CA PHE A 68 -1.79 10.05 -6.22
C PHE A 68 -0.53 9.88 -7.09
N VAL A 69 0.12 10.96 -7.50
CA VAL A 69 1.39 10.88 -8.26
C VAL A 69 2.50 10.24 -7.41
N VAL A 70 2.59 10.58 -6.12
CA VAL A 70 3.51 9.92 -5.18
C VAL A 70 3.14 8.44 -5.00
N SER A 71 1.85 8.10 -4.99
CA SER A 71 1.39 6.70 -4.93
C SER A 71 1.81 5.91 -6.17
N ALA A 72 1.72 6.48 -7.36
CA ALA A 72 2.18 5.85 -8.60
C ALA A 72 3.67 5.49 -8.53
N LEU A 73 4.51 6.44 -8.13
CA LEU A 73 5.94 6.19 -7.92
C LEU A 73 6.20 5.11 -6.85
N PHE A 74 5.45 5.16 -5.76
CA PHE A 74 5.57 4.15 -4.70
C PHE A 74 5.23 2.74 -5.21
N ILE A 75 4.19 2.58 -6.05
CA ILE A 75 3.79 1.29 -6.60
C ILE A 75 4.84 0.76 -7.60
N LEU A 76 5.51 1.62 -8.37
CA LEU A 76 6.69 1.19 -9.14
C LEU A 76 7.81 0.66 -8.25
N GLY A 77 8.08 1.34 -7.13
CA GLY A 77 9.04 0.89 -6.13
C GLY A 77 8.64 -0.42 -5.47
N HIS A 78 7.34 -0.60 -5.23
CA HIS A 78 6.72 -1.82 -4.73
C HIS A 78 7.00 -3.01 -5.66
N ASP A 79 6.69 -2.91 -6.95
CA ASP A 79 6.95 -3.96 -7.94
C ASP A 79 8.45 -4.24 -8.16
N ALA A 80 9.25 -3.18 -8.15
CA ALA A 80 10.71 -3.33 -8.15
C ALA A 80 11.19 -4.12 -6.90
N GLY A 81 10.56 -3.89 -5.75
CA GLY A 81 10.81 -4.63 -4.52
C GLY A 81 10.51 -6.13 -4.62
N HIS A 82 9.48 -6.49 -5.35
CA HIS A 82 9.12 -7.88 -5.64
C HIS A 82 9.95 -8.52 -6.77
N ARG A 83 10.82 -7.76 -7.42
CA ARG A 83 11.56 -8.22 -8.63
C ARG A 83 10.65 -8.45 -9.84
N ALA A 84 9.46 -7.93 -9.81
CA ALA A 84 8.50 -8.03 -10.90
C ALA A 84 8.82 -7.09 -12.06
N LEU A 85 9.32 -5.88 -11.78
CA LEU A 85 9.46 -4.82 -12.77
C LEU A 85 10.60 -5.06 -13.78
N PHE A 86 11.73 -5.66 -13.34
CA PHE A 86 12.89 -5.93 -14.19
C PHE A 86 13.51 -7.28 -13.88
N LYS A 87 14.10 -7.94 -14.91
CA LYS A 87 14.86 -9.18 -14.73
C LYS A 87 16.15 -8.96 -13.92
N ARG A 88 16.80 -7.81 -14.07
CA ARG A 88 18.07 -7.49 -13.41
C ARG A 88 17.84 -6.90 -12.02
N LYS A 89 18.34 -7.59 -11.00
CA LYS A 89 18.20 -7.20 -9.59
C LYS A 89 18.66 -5.76 -9.31
N TRP A 90 19.81 -5.34 -9.87
CA TRP A 90 20.32 -3.98 -9.63
C TRP A 90 19.40 -2.89 -10.16
N MET A 91 18.70 -3.13 -11.29
CA MET A 91 17.69 -2.19 -11.82
C MET A 91 16.52 -2.05 -10.86
N CYS A 92 16.00 -3.18 -10.35
CA CYS A 92 14.95 -3.16 -9.34
C CYS A 92 15.40 -2.41 -8.08
N ASP A 93 16.62 -2.65 -7.60
CA ASP A 93 17.16 -2.01 -6.40
C ASP A 93 17.35 -0.49 -6.58
N LEU A 94 17.80 -0.05 -7.77
CA LEU A 94 17.97 1.36 -8.08
C LEU A 94 16.61 2.05 -8.22
N VAL A 95 15.74 1.52 -9.08
CA VAL A 95 14.41 2.09 -9.31
C VAL A 95 13.60 2.12 -8.02
N GLY A 96 13.58 1.04 -7.24
CA GLY A 96 12.86 0.99 -5.98
C GLY A 96 13.31 2.08 -4.99
N ARG A 97 14.63 2.36 -4.88
CA ARG A 97 15.12 3.45 -4.03
C ARG A 97 14.70 4.83 -4.54
N VAL A 98 14.83 5.06 -5.85
CA VAL A 98 14.53 6.36 -6.46
C VAL A 98 13.03 6.66 -6.39
N THR A 99 12.18 5.71 -6.78
CA THR A 99 10.74 5.93 -6.85
C THR A 99 10.06 5.96 -5.47
N MET A 100 10.68 5.38 -4.44
CA MET A 100 10.21 5.48 -3.07
C MET A 100 10.70 6.73 -2.30
N LEU A 101 11.57 7.57 -2.89
CA LEU A 101 12.00 8.83 -2.26
C LEU A 101 10.86 9.78 -1.95
N PRO A 102 9.93 10.11 -2.88
CA PRO A 102 8.85 11.06 -2.60
C PRO A 102 7.88 10.58 -1.51
N SER A 103 7.76 9.27 -1.34
CA SER A 103 6.94 8.67 -0.27
C SER A 103 7.68 8.53 1.06
N LEU A 104 8.95 8.99 1.14
CA LEU A 104 9.82 8.92 2.31
C LEU A 104 9.98 7.50 2.89
N HIS A 105 9.98 6.47 2.02
CA HIS A 105 10.17 5.07 2.44
C HIS A 105 11.62 4.64 2.37
N ILE A 106 12.05 3.91 3.42
CA ILE A 106 13.35 3.23 3.44
C ILE A 106 13.20 1.91 2.72
N TYR A 107 13.64 1.83 1.45
CA TYR A 107 13.39 0.71 0.55
C TYR A 107 13.63 -0.67 1.17
N SER A 108 14.78 -0.91 1.82
CA SER A 108 15.06 -2.20 2.43
C SER A 108 14.26 -2.48 3.73
N ALA A 109 13.82 -1.46 4.46
CA ALA A 109 12.89 -1.66 5.57
C ALA A 109 11.51 -2.05 5.04
N TRP A 110 11.07 -1.43 3.94
CA TRP A 110 9.85 -1.79 3.24
C TRP A 110 9.91 -3.23 2.71
N LEU A 111 11.02 -3.64 2.08
CA LEU A 111 11.23 -5.04 1.63
C LEU A 111 11.10 -6.04 2.79
N LEU A 112 11.63 -5.71 3.97
CA LEU A 112 11.50 -6.56 5.14
C LEU A 112 10.05 -6.64 5.61
N GLY A 113 9.40 -5.49 5.79
CA GLY A 113 8.01 -5.42 6.27
C GLY A 113 7.04 -6.05 5.27
N HIS A 114 7.07 -5.61 4.04
CA HIS A 114 6.10 -6.01 3.03
C HIS A 114 6.35 -7.43 2.49
N ASN A 115 7.55 -7.68 1.91
CA ASN A 115 7.78 -8.97 1.24
C ASN A 115 7.98 -10.14 2.20
N ARG A 116 8.54 -9.90 3.41
CA ARG A 116 8.88 -10.99 4.33
C ARG A 116 7.85 -11.20 5.42
N ILE A 117 7.25 -10.10 5.92
CA ILE A 117 6.28 -10.20 7.00
C ILE A 117 4.87 -10.25 6.40
N HIS A 118 4.43 -9.22 5.71
CA HIS A 118 3.07 -9.14 5.19
C HIS A 118 2.75 -10.27 4.19
N HIS A 119 3.47 -10.40 3.07
CA HIS A 119 3.27 -11.52 2.13
C HIS A 119 3.58 -12.89 2.74
N GLY A 120 4.48 -12.95 3.73
CA GLY A 120 4.81 -14.19 4.43
C GLY A 120 3.71 -14.68 5.36
N PHE A 121 2.88 -13.75 5.88
CA PHE A 121 1.91 -14.01 6.95
C PHE A 121 0.62 -13.20 6.78
N THR A 122 0.21 -12.93 5.55
CA THR A 122 -1.03 -12.19 5.25
C THR A 122 -2.20 -12.70 6.08
N VAL A 123 -2.97 -11.80 6.70
CA VAL A 123 -4.12 -12.06 7.58
C VAL A 123 -3.85 -13.03 8.74
N HIS A 124 -2.58 -13.18 9.18
CA HIS A 124 -2.21 -13.99 10.31
C HIS A 124 -2.22 -13.17 11.60
N GLN A 125 -2.98 -13.61 12.60
CA GLN A 125 -3.00 -12.99 13.94
C GLN A 125 -1.59 -12.88 14.52
N GLY A 126 -1.24 -11.67 15.00
CA GLY A 126 0.02 -11.39 15.70
C GLY A 126 1.29 -11.37 14.82
N ARG A 127 1.19 -11.67 13.51
CA ARG A 127 2.34 -11.60 12.59
C ARG A 127 2.19 -10.57 11.49
N ASP A 128 1.05 -10.56 10.80
CA ASP A 128 0.76 -9.49 9.84
C ASP A 128 0.47 -8.19 10.59
N PHE A 129 1.15 -7.11 10.22
CA PHE A 129 0.96 -5.81 10.84
C PHE A 129 0.11 -4.86 9.99
N VAL A 130 -0.21 -5.28 8.77
CA VAL A 130 -0.94 -4.45 7.82
C VAL A 130 -2.43 -4.49 8.17
N TRP A 131 -2.93 -3.40 8.73
CA TRP A 131 -4.32 -3.29 9.19
C TRP A 131 -4.74 -4.41 10.15
N HIS A 132 -3.82 -4.83 11.03
CA HIS A 132 -4.06 -5.91 11.99
C HIS A 132 -5.23 -5.57 12.93
N PRO A 133 -6.33 -6.32 12.89
CA PRO A 133 -7.44 -6.09 13.81
C PRO A 133 -7.07 -6.54 15.23
N CYS A 134 -7.62 -5.87 16.24
CA CYS A 134 -7.51 -6.33 17.62
C CYS A 134 -8.81 -7.02 18.07
N SER A 135 -8.68 -7.92 19.04
CA SER A 135 -9.82 -8.55 19.72
C SER A 135 -10.52 -7.56 20.66
N LEU A 136 -11.76 -7.87 21.06
CA LEU A 136 -12.48 -7.09 22.06
C LEU A 136 -11.69 -7.01 23.39
N ALA A 137 -11.14 -8.13 23.85
CA ALA A 137 -10.36 -8.18 25.09
C ALA A 137 -9.09 -7.30 25.03
N GLU A 138 -8.37 -7.30 23.91
CA GLU A 138 -7.23 -6.40 23.69
C GLU A 138 -7.67 -4.94 23.72
N PHE A 139 -8.77 -4.61 23.02
CA PHE A 139 -9.29 -3.25 22.99
C PHE A 139 -9.76 -2.76 24.37
N GLU A 140 -10.42 -3.59 25.14
CA GLU A 140 -10.84 -3.27 26.50
C GLU A 140 -9.68 -2.96 27.43
N ASN A 141 -8.54 -3.64 27.24
CA ASN A 141 -7.30 -3.42 27.97
C ASN A 141 -6.48 -2.21 27.51
N PHE A 142 -6.85 -1.54 26.41
CA PHE A 142 -6.16 -0.34 25.98
C PHE A 142 -6.39 0.82 26.95
N SER A 143 -5.36 1.67 27.11
CA SER A 143 -5.54 2.96 27.78
C SER A 143 -6.56 3.84 27.03
N THR A 144 -7.15 4.82 27.73
CA THR A 144 -8.11 5.76 27.12
C THR A 144 -7.55 6.42 25.84
N LEU A 145 -6.30 6.85 25.89
CA LEU A 145 -5.63 7.45 24.73
C LEU A 145 -5.49 6.45 23.58
N LYS A 146 -5.10 5.20 23.86
CA LYS A 146 -4.98 4.17 22.81
C LYS A 146 -6.34 3.78 22.24
N LYS A 147 -7.41 3.76 23.05
CA LYS A 147 -8.79 3.57 22.55
C LYS A 147 -9.21 4.69 21.61
N LEU A 148 -8.87 5.94 21.94
CA LEU A 148 -9.17 7.10 21.10
C LEU A 148 -8.40 7.05 19.78
N THR A 149 -7.08 6.80 19.82
CA THR A 149 -6.25 6.67 18.62
C THR A 149 -6.71 5.50 17.74
N HIS A 150 -7.05 4.35 18.31
CA HIS A 150 -7.60 3.22 17.57
C HIS A 150 -8.90 3.58 16.86
N ARG A 151 -9.84 4.27 17.55
CA ARG A 151 -11.10 4.74 16.93
C ARG A 151 -10.86 5.71 15.78
N LEU A 152 -9.86 6.57 15.90
CA LEU A 152 -9.46 7.51 14.84
C LEU A 152 -8.84 6.75 13.66
N GLU A 153 -7.86 5.89 13.91
CA GLU A 153 -7.17 5.08 12.91
C GLU A 153 -8.16 4.22 12.10
N TRP A 154 -9.17 3.63 12.76
CA TRP A 154 -10.18 2.75 12.15
C TRP A 154 -11.44 3.51 11.68
N SER A 155 -11.36 4.81 11.50
CA SER A 155 -12.39 5.63 10.86
C SER A 155 -12.11 5.83 9.36
N CYS A 156 -13.09 6.31 8.61
CA CYS A 156 -12.90 6.62 7.18
C CYS A 156 -11.85 7.71 6.92
N PHE A 157 -11.56 8.56 7.91
CA PHE A 157 -10.51 9.59 7.83
C PHE A 157 -9.17 9.11 8.38
N GLY A 158 -9.14 7.95 9.04
CA GLY A 158 -7.99 7.47 9.78
C GLY A 158 -6.96 6.70 8.96
N ALA A 159 -7.24 6.35 7.71
CA ALA A 159 -6.37 5.50 6.91
C ALA A 159 -4.94 6.04 6.81
N GLY A 160 -4.79 7.33 6.57
CA GLY A 160 -3.47 7.97 6.52
C GLY A 160 -2.77 8.00 7.89
N ILE A 161 -3.52 8.14 8.97
CA ILE A 161 -2.98 8.15 10.34
C ILE A 161 -2.47 6.77 10.71
N TYR A 162 -3.25 5.72 10.44
CA TYR A 162 -2.81 4.35 10.64
C TYR A 162 -1.54 4.04 9.87
N TYR A 163 -1.53 4.34 8.56
CA TYR A 163 -0.37 4.06 7.72
C TYR A 163 0.87 4.85 8.18
N LEU A 164 0.71 6.11 8.53
CA LEU A 164 1.77 6.96 9.05
C LEU A 164 2.36 6.43 10.37
N ILE A 165 1.52 6.03 11.31
CA ILE A 165 1.97 5.64 12.66
C ILE A 165 2.35 4.16 12.70
N GLU A 166 1.43 3.27 12.33
CA GLU A 166 1.61 1.83 12.52
C GLU A 166 2.54 1.22 11.46
N VAL A 167 2.56 1.76 10.23
CA VAL A 167 3.39 1.25 9.14
C VAL A 167 4.67 2.06 8.98
N TRP A 168 4.55 3.33 8.57
CA TRP A 168 5.73 4.13 8.23
C TRP A 168 6.61 4.41 9.46
N TRP A 169 6.05 4.96 10.54
CA TRP A 169 6.84 5.28 11.74
C TRP A 169 7.38 4.04 12.43
N LYS A 170 6.50 3.11 12.82
CA LYS A 170 6.89 1.93 13.62
C LYS A 170 7.70 0.91 12.82
N LYS A 171 7.38 0.69 11.54
CA LYS A 171 8.00 -0.38 10.74
C LYS A 171 9.12 0.09 9.81
N MET A 172 9.34 1.41 9.67
CA MET A 172 10.42 1.95 8.84
C MET A 172 11.38 2.84 9.61
N ILE A 173 10.87 3.76 10.44
CA ILE A 173 11.74 4.73 11.12
C ILE A 173 12.34 4.15 12.39
N VAL A 174 11.51 3.60 13.30
CA VAL A 174 11.95 3.07 14.60
C VAL A 174 12.12 1.55 14.60
N LEU A 175 12.14 0.94 13.42
CA LEU A 175 12.26 -0.51 13.27
C LEU A 175 13.55 -1.05 13.89
N SER A 176 13.41 -1.99 14.85
CA SER A 176 14.50 -2.88 15.28
C SER A 176 14.65 -4.03 14.28
N ALA A 177 15.58 -3.88 13.35
CA ALA A 177 15.75 -4.83 12.26
C ALA A 177 16.64 -6.02 12.65
N PRO A 178 16.36 -7.25 12.13
CA PRO A 178 17.26 -8.38 12.28
C PRO A 178 18.67 -8.06 11.73
N ALA A 179 19.73 -8.62 12.36
CA ALA A 179 21.14 -8.29 12.06
C ALA A 179 21.48 -8.29 10.55
N LYS A 180 20.96 -9.26 9.80
CA LYS A 180 21.17 -9.39 8.34
C LYS A 180 20.59 -8.23 7.51
N TRP A 181 19.67 -7.45 8.05
CA TRP A 181 19.02 -6.33 7.34
C TRP A 181 19.60 -4.96 7.73
N VAL A 182 20.25 -4.84 8.88
CA VAL A 182 20.73 -3.57 9.46
C VAL A 182 21.58 -2.77 8.47
N ARG A 183 22.55 -3.44 7.80
CA ARG A 183 23.45 -2.78 6.84
C ARG A 183 22.69 -2.15 5.67
N ASN A 184 21.75 -2.88 5.09
CA ASN A 184 20.94 -2.41 3.95
C ASN A 184 20.02 -1.27 4.36
N ILE A 185 19.32 -1.42 5.49
CA ILE A 185 18.42 -0.39 6.02
C ILE A 185 19.18 0.89 6.35
N ARG A 186 20.38 0.79 6.94
CA ARG A 186 21.23 1.96 7.22
C ARG A 186 21.69 2.67 5.94
N ARG A 187 22.05 1.91 4.90
CA ARG A 187 22.41 2.47 3.59
C ARG A 187 21.24 3.19 2.95
N ASP A 188 20.08 2.55 2.91
CA ASP A 188 18.90 3.10 2.24
C ASP A 188 18.28 4.26 3.05
N ARG A 189 18.44 4.28 4.39
CA ARG A 189 18.13 5.45 5.23
C ARG A 189 19.04 6.63 4.89
N ARG A 190 20.33 6.41 4.72
CA ARG A 190 21.27 7.47 4.30
C ARG A 190 20.91 8.01 2.91
N PHE A 191 20.53 7.12 1.99
CA PHE A 191 20.09 7.50 0.66
C PHE A 191 18.83 8.39 0.73
N LEU A 192 17.84 8.02 1.54
CA LEU A 192 16.64 8.83 1.77
C LEU A 192 17.00 10.21 2.36
N ILE A 193 17.80 10.24 3.42
CA ILE A 193 18.22 11.51 4.04
C ILE A 193 18.94 12.40 3.03
N ALA A 194 19.88 11.84 2.26
CA ALA A 194 20.59 12.57 1.22
C ALA A 194 19.63 13.14 0.17
N GLY A 195 18.64 12.34 -0.29
CA GLY A 195 17.63 12.79 -1.24
C GLY A 195 16.80 13.96 -0.71
N VAL A 196 16.35 13.89 0.55
CA VAL A 196 15.63 14.99 1.20
C VAL A 196 16.50 16.24 1.32
N LEU A 197 17.76 16.10 1.75
CA LEU A 197 18.69 17.24 1.85
C LEU A 197 18.94 17.87 0.48
N VAL A 198 19.13 17.10 -0.57
CA VAL A 198 19.26 17.61 -1.95
C VAL A 198 17.99 18.39 -2.36
N GLY A 199 16.80 17.87 -2.08
CA GLY A 199 15.54 18.55 -2.36
C GLY A 199 15.40 19.89 -1.62
N VAL A 200 15.68 19.90 -0.30
CA VAL A 200 15.62 21.13 0.52
C VAL A 200 16.67 22.15 0.06
N THR A 201 17.89 21.69 -0.28
CA THR A 201 18.93 22.55 -0.86
C THR A 201 18.49 23.14 -2.20
N ALA A 202 17.87 22.35 -3.07
CA ALA A 202 17.32 22.86 -4.34
C ALA A 202 16.24 23.92 -4.11
N PHE A 203 15.38 23.77 -3.09
CA PHE A 203 14.39 24.80 -2.73
C PHE A 203 15.06 26.08 -2.19
N LEU A 204 16.14 25.96 -1.42
CA LEU A 204 16.90 27.13 -0.96
C LEU A 204 17.52 27.87 -2.14
N LEU A 205 18.16 27.14 -3.07
CA LEU A 205 18.73 27.76 -4.29
C LEU A 205 17.65 28.40 -5.16
N PHE A 206 16.50 27.74 -5.29
CA PHE A 206 15.34 28.30 -6.00
C PHE A 206 14.84 29.60 -5.32
N SER A 207 14.76 29.62 -3.98
CA SER A 207 14.37 30.80 -3.22
C SER A 207 15.31 31.98 -3.48
N ILE A 208 16.61 31.72 -3.48
CA ILE A 208 17.64 32.76 -3.64
C ILE A 208 17.76 33.21 -5.08
N PHE A 209 17.97 32.27 -6.02
CA PHE A 209 18.35 32.61 -7.40
C PHE A 209 17.17 32.83 -8.36
N VAL A 210 16.03 32.18 -8.10
CA VAL A 210 14.84 32.30 -8.97
C VAL A 210 13.85 33.33 -8.40
N LYS A 211 13.64 33.32 -7.07
CA LYS A 211 12.69 34.26 -6.44
C LYS A 211 13.35 35.55 -5.95
N GLY A 212 14.68 35.62 -5.92
CA GLY A 212 15.42 36.81 -5.45
C GLY A 212 15.28 37.07 -3.96
N ILE A 213 14.92 36.05 -3.17
CA ILE A 213 14.73 36.18 -1.70
C ILE A 213 16.05 35.89 -1.02
N ALA A 214 16.46 36.76 -0.05
CA ALA A 214 17.73 36.62 0.65
C ALA A 214 17.57 36.51 2.18
N GLY A 215 18.65 36.11 2.87
CA GLY A 215 18.72 36.07 4.32
C GLY A 215 17.70 35.13 4.97
N VAL A 216 17.16 35.51 6.12
CA VAL A 216 16.19 34.74 6.90
C VAL A 216 14.89 34.46 6.11
N ALA A 217 14.48 35.43 5.27
CA ALA A 217 13.30 35.25 4.43
C ALA A 217 13.44 34.08 3.45
N ALA A 218 14.65 33.83 2.91
CA ALA A 218 14.90 32.66 2.06
C ALA A 218 14.73 31.35 2.81
N LEU A 219 15.14 31.27 4.07
CA LEU A 219 14.93 30.09 4.92
C LEU A 219 13.44 29.87 5.19
N GLY A 220 12.68 30.91 5.49
CA GLY A 220 11.22 30.84 5.69
C GLY A 220 10.50 30.35 4.43
N TYR A 221 10.86 30.89 3.26
CA TYR A 221 10.28 30.46 2.00
C TYR A 221 10.69 29.02 1.64
N THR A 222 11.92 28.62 1.90
CA THR A 222 12.39 27.23 1.76
C THR A 222 11.59 26.26 2.64
N ALA A 223 11.32 26.63 3.88
CA ALA A 223 10.46 25.84 4.78
C ALA A 223 9.04 25.70 4.20
N TRP A 224 8.47 26.80 3.67
CA TRP A 224 7.19 26.76 2.98
C TRP A 224 7.21 25.83 1.75
N LEU A 225 8.23 25.92 0.89
CA LEU A 225 8.38 25.02 -0.26
C LEU A 225 8.51 23.55 0.18
N THR A 226 9.23 23.28 1.26
CA THR A 226 9.35 21.94 1.82
C THR A 226 7.99 21.40 2.28
N VAL A 227 7.21 22.19 2.99
CA VAL A 227 5.85 21.82 3.38
C VAL A 227 4.96 21.62 2.16
N LYS A 228 4.97 22.56 1.22
CA LYS A 228 4.12 22.61 0.03
C LYS A 228 4.39 21.44 -0.93
N VAL A 229 5.66 21.08 -1.14
CA VAL A 229 6.08 20.15 -2.20
C VAL A 229 6.42 18.74 -1.67
N ILE A 230 6.82 18.62 -0.40
CA ILE A 230 7.19 17.33 0.19
C ILE A 230 6.16 16.90 1.24
N VAL A 231 5.93 17.71 2.29
CA VAL A 231 5.18 17.26 3.46
C VAL A 231 3.71 17.01 3.14
N ILE A 232 3.02 17.96 2.51
CA ILE A 232 1.59 17.82 2.18
C ILE A 232 1.35 16.68 1.18
N PRO A 233 2.08 16.57 0.04
CA PRO A 233 1.96 15.43 -0.86
C PRO A 233 2.23 14.08 -0.18
N TRP A 234 3.22 14.03 0.71
CA TRP A 234 3.52 12.82 1.47
C TRP A 234 2.40 12.44 2.46
N LEU A 235 1.78 13.41 3.15
CA LEU A 235 0.62 13.14 4.02
C LEU A 235 -0.58 12.62 3.23
N LEU A 236 -0.84 13.20 2.05
CA LEU A 236 -1.92 12.75 1.17
C LEU A 236 -1.62 11.37 0.54
N PHE A 237 -0.36 11.09 0.23
CA PHE A 237 0.10 9.75 -0.13
C PHE A 237 -0.18 8.75 1.00
N ASN A 238 0.18 9.07 2.26
CA ASN A 238 -0.10 8.16 3.38
C ASN A 238 -1.59 7.86 3.52
N TYR A 239 -2.46 8.85 3.23
CA TYR A 239 -3.89 8.62 3.23
C TYR A 239 -4.31 7.70 2.07
N SER A 240 -3.88 7.98 0.84
CA SER A 240 -4.27 7.20 -0.32
C SER A 240 -3.80 5.74 -0.24
N ILE A 241 -2.53 5.52 0.11
CA ILE A 241 -2.00 4.16 0.22
C ILE A 241 -2.56 3.43 1.44
N GLY A 242 -2.80 4.15 2.55
CA GLY A 242 -3.46 3.59 3.72
C GLY A 242 -4.88 3.11 3.41
N ALA A 243 -5.65 3.88 2.63
CA ALA A 243 -7.00 3.49 2.19
C ALA A 243 -6.97 2.31 1.21
N VAL A 244 -6.01 2.30 0.26
CA VAL A 244 -5.79 1.19 -0.69
C VAL A 244 -5.51 -0.10 0.07
N VAL A 245 -4.54 -0.08 0.98
CA VAL A 245 -4.15 -1.27 1.76
C VAL A 245 -5.26 -1.70 2.74
N TYR A 246 -6.03 -0.73 3.28
CA TYR A 246 -7.22 -1.04 4.07
C TYR A 246 -8.23 -1.86 3.26
N LEU A 247 -8.60 -1.38 2.08
CA LEU A 247 -9.54 -2.08 1.19
C LEU A 247 -9.07 -3.49 0.83
N HIS A 248 -7.76 -3.66 0.61
CA HIS A 248 -7.21 -4.96 0.24
C HIS A 248 -7.43 -6.05 1.29
N HIS A 249 -7.37 -5.70 2.59
CA HIS A 249 -7.30 -6.70 3.67
C HIS A 249 -8.39 -6.58 4.72
N ILE A 250 -9.23 -5.53 4.64
CA ILE A 250 -10.33 -5.30 5.58
C ILE A 250 -11.65 -5.25 4.81
N ASN A 251 -12.47 -6.24 5.06
CA ASN A 251 -13.82 -6.34 4.53
C ASN A 251 -14.62 -7.28 5.43
N PRO A 252 -15.94 -7.09 5.62
CA PRO A 252 -16.78 -8.00 6.40
C PRO A 252 -16.70 -9.47 5.98
N GLU A 253 -16.35 -9.72 4.71
CA GLU A 253 -16.22 -11.06 4.14
C GLU A 253 -14.81 -11.65 4.24
N LEU A 254 -13.79 -10.83 4.52
CA LEU A 254 -12.40 -11.31 4.65
C LEU A 254 -12.13 -11.81 6.08
N LYS A 255 -11.46 -12.96 6.14
CA LYS A 255 -11.15 -13.64 7.39
C LYS A 255 -9.70 -13.46 7.79
N TRP A 256 -9.50 -13.22 9.06
CA TRP A 256 -8.21 -13.26 9.73
C TRP A 256 -8.11 -14.55 10.55
N HIS A 257 -6.92 -15.16 10.60
CA HIS A 257 -6.76 -16.50 11.13
C HIS A 257 -5.80 -16.56 12.32
N GLU A 258 -6.15 -17.33 13.33
CA GLU A 258 -5.22 -17.79 14.35
C GLU A 258 -4.14 -18.70 13.74
N HIS A 259 -3.01 -18.84 14.44
CA HIS A 259 -1.86 -19.64 13.99
C HIS A 259 -2.25 -21.06 13.52
N LYS A 260 -3.16 -21.72 14.23
CA LYS A 260 -3.57 -23.10 13.90
C LYS A 260 -4.45 -23.21 12.65
N ALA A 261 -5.27 -22.19 12.38
CA ALA A 261 -6.19 -22.15 11.24
C ALA A 261 -5.55 -21.56 9.98
N TRP A 262 -4.44 -20.82 10.14
CA TRP A 262 -3.75 -20.14 9.06
C TRP A 262 -3.03 -21.11 8.12
N ASN A 263 -3.19 -20.94 6.84
CA ASN A 263 -2.36 -21.55 5.81
C ASN A 263 -2.15 -20.60 4.62
N LYS A 264 -1.12 -20.86 3.83
CA LYS A 264 -0.75 -19.97 2.72
C LYS A 264 -1.81 -19.87 1.62
N PHE A 265 -2.55 -20.92 1.33
CA PHE A 265 -3.59 -20.88 0.32
C PHE A 265 -4.68 -19.88 0.73
N LYS A 266 -5.27 -20.06 1.92
CA LYS A 266 -6.30 -19.16 2.44
C LYS A 266 -5.77 -17.71 2.52
N ALA A 267 -4.55 -17.53 3.04
CA ALA A 267 -3.96 -16.21 3.20
C ALA A 267 -3.83 -15.45 1.88
N GLN A 268 -3.39 -16.10 0.80
CA GLN A 268 -3.10 -15.43 -0.46
C GLN A 268 -4.28 -15.40 -1.43
N MET A 269 -5.22 -16.36 -1.32
CA MET A 269 -6.38 -16.46 -2.21
C MET A 269 -7.64 -15.82 -1.61
N GLU A 270 -7.81 -15.89 -0.28
CA GLU A 270 -9.01 -15.49 0.43
C GLU A 270 -8.76 -14.30 1.38
N GLY A 271 -7.50 -13.96 1.68
CA GLY A 271 -7.11 -12.85 2.58
C GLY A 271 -7.05 -11.49 1.91
N THR A 272 -7.45 -11.40 0.64
CA THR A 272 -7.51 -10.15 -0.13
C THR A 272 -8.56 -10.24 -1.24
N MET A 273 -8.80 -9.12 -1.94
CA MET A 273 -9.84 -8.98 -2.96
C MET A 273 -9.31 -8.33 -4.23
N ILE A 274 -10.06 -8.49 -5.32
CA ILE A 274 -9.90 -7.71 -6.55
C ILE A 274 -10.94 -6.59 -6.53
N PHE A 275 -10.49 -5.35 -6.70
CA PHE A 275 -11.36 -4.20 -6.90
C PHE A 275 -11.22 -3.66 -8.32
N ARG A 276 -12.34 -3.61 -9.06
CA ARG A 276 -12.37 -3.05 -10.42
C ARG A 276 -12.50 -1.54 -10.35
N VAL A 277 -11.45 -0.86 -10.75
CA VAL A 277 -11.37 0.61 -10.74
C VAL A 277 -12.15 1.20 -11.92
N SER A 278 -12.96 2.21 -11.64
CA SER A 278 -13.67 2.98 -12.67
C SER A 278 -13.66 4.47 -12.30
N PRO A 279 -13.35 5.38 -13.22
CA PRO A 279 -12.91 5.12 -14.59
C PRO A 279 -11.48 4.51 -14.66
N LYS A 280 -11.20 3.71 -15.67
CA LYS A 280 -9.88 3.06 -15.87
C LYS A 280 -8.70 4.05 -15.92
N LEU A 281 -8.97 5.34 -16.19
CA LEU A 281 -7.96 6.40 -16.15
C LEU A 281 -7.25 6.50 -14.78
N LEU A 282 -7.90 6.13 -13.69
CA LEU A 282 -7.30 6.13 -12.35
C LEU A 282 -6.15 5.11 -12.23
N ASP A 283 -6.10 4.09 -13.08
CA ASP A 283 -5.01 3.13 -13.14
C ASP A 283 -3.68 3.73 -13.58
N ILE A 284 -3.68 4.94 -14.16
CA ILE A 284 -2.45 5.71 -14.38
C ILE A 284 -1.70 5.93 -13.07
N PHE A 285 -2.43 6.14 -11.97
CA PHE A 285 -1.86 6.37 -10.64
C PHE A 285 -1.81 5.11 -9.78
N LEU A 286 -2.77 4.19 -9.98
CA LEU A 286 -2.92 3.00 -9.15
C LEU A 286 -2.17 1.76 -9.70
N HIS A 287 -1.69 1.80 -10.97
CA HIS A 287 -0.91 0.70 -11.55
C HIS A 287 -1.54 -0.68 -11.29
N HIS A 288 -2.84 -0.79 -11.46
CA HIS A 288 -3.60 -2.04 -11.22
C HIS A 288 -3.38 -2.68 -9.83
N ILE A 289 -2.84 -1.93 -8.83
CA ILE A 289 -2.58 -2.49 -7.49
C ILE A 289 -3.87 -2.95 -6.80
N MET A 290 -5.03 -2.42 -7.23
CA MET A 290 -6.33 -2.84 -6.73
C MET A 290 -6.73 -4.26 -7.20
N ILE A 291 -6.02 -4.84 -8.16
CA ILE A 291 -6.12 -6.25 -8.57
C ILE A 291 -5.17 -7.06 -7.69
N HIS A 292 -5.56 -7.29 -6.43
CA HIS A 292 -4.61 -7.65 -5.39
C HIS A 292 -4.46 -9.15 -5.16
N VAL A 293 -5.45 -9.99 -5.48
CA VAL A 293 -5.36 -11.46 -5.34
C VAL A 293 -4.19 -12.04 -6.13
N PRO A 294 -4.06 -11.82 -7.46
CA PRO A 294 -2.93 -12.37 -8.22
C PRO A 294 -1.58 -11.83 -7.74
N HIS A 295 -1.52 -10.58 -7.23
CA HIS A 295 -0.33 -10.03 -6.61
C HIS A 295 0.07 -10.80 -5.35
N HIS A 296 -0.88 -11.17 -4.48
CA HIS A 296 -0.63 -11.99 -3.31
C HIS A 296 -0.28 -13.43 -3.65
N VAL A 297 -0.91 -14.01 -4.66
CA VAL A 297 -0.63 -15.38 -5.12
C VAL A 297 0.82 -15.50 -5.60
N ASP A 298 1.26 -14.57 -6.44
CA ASP A 298 2.66 -14.49 -6.86
C ASP A 298 3.08 -13.05 -7.18
N ALA A 299 3.74 -12.42 -6.24
CA ALA A 299 4.20 -11.04 -6.35
C ALA A 299 5.28 -10.80 -7.43
N ARG A 300 5.73 -11.85 -8.15
CA ARG A 300 6.62 -11.73 -9.31
C ARG A 300 5.87 -11.32 -10.59
N ILE A 301 4.55 -11.33 -10.58
CA ILE A 301 3.73 -10.84 -11.69
C ILE A 301 3.82 -9.30 -11.69
N PRO A 302 4.32 -8.66 -12.76
CA PRO A 302 4.37 -7.22 -12.82
C PRO A 302 2.96 -6.62 -12.88
N PHE A 303 2.77 -5.44 -12.29
CA PHE A 303 1.46 -4.81 -12.13
C PHE A 303 0.65 -4.74 -13.43
N TYR A 304 1.29 -4.49 -14.56
CA TYR A 304 0.62 -4.39 -15.87
C TYR A 304 0.17 -5.74 -16.48
N ASN A 305 0.43 -6.85 -15.79
CA ASN A 305 -0.06 -8.19 -16.13
C ASN A 305 -1.04 -8.74 -15.08
N LEU A 306 -1.31 -8.00 -13.99
CA LEU A 306 -2.21 -8.44 -12.93
C LEU A 306 -3.63 -8.70 -13.43
N GLU A 307 -4.14 -7.89 -14.37
CA GLU A 307 -5.47 -8.09 -14.96
C GLU A 307 -5.57 -9.43 -15.67
N LYS A 308 -4.57 -9.78 -16.49
CA LYS A 308 -4.48 -11.08 -17.17
C LYS A 308 -4.41 -12.24 -16.19
N ALA A 309 -3.64 -12.11 -15.12
CA ALA A 309 -3.55 -13.14 -14.08
C ALA A 309 -4.86 -13.24 -13.29
N ALA A 310 -5.55 -12.14 -13.03
CA ALA A 310 -6.85 -12.13 -12.37
C ALA A 310 -7.92 -12.87 -13.20
N GLU A 311 -8.01 -12.63 -14.50
CA GLU A 311 -8.92 -13.34 -15.40
C GLU A 311 -8.68 -14.85 -15.36
N HIS A 312 -7.41 -15.28 -15.34
CA HIS A 312 -7.06 -16.69 -15.22
C HIS A 312 -7.51 -17.26 -13.87
N LEU A 313 -7.23 -16.58 -12.75
CA LEU A 313 -7.60 -17.04 -11.41
C LEU A 313 -9.12 -17.09 -11.22
N LEU A 314 -9.85 -16.10 -11.71
CA LEU A 314 -11.32 -16.08 -11.67
C LEU A 314 -11.95 -17.25 -12.42
N LYS A 315 -11.37 -17.62 -13.56
CA LYS A 315 -11.84 -18.77 -14.34
C LYS A 315 -11.56 -20.11 -13.64
N GLN A 316 -10.42 -20.23 -12.95
CA GLN A 316 -10.01 -21.49 -12.29
C GLN A 316 -10.59 -21.63 -10.88
N TYR A 317 -10.81 -20.51 -10.17
CA TYR A 317 -11.21 -20.46 -8.76
C TYR A 317 -12.36 -19.46 -8.53
N PRO A 318 -13.50 -19.57 -9.27
CA PRO A 318 -14.59 -18.60 -9.19
C PRO A 318 -15.24 -18.51 -7.80
N ASP A 319 -15.21 -19.62 -7.04
CA ASP A 319 -15.80 -19.69 -5.70
C ASP A 319 -14.90 -19.12 -4.61
N VAL A 320 -13.63 -18.80 -4.93
CA VAL A 320 -12.61 -18.36 -3.95
C VAL A 320 -12.22 -16.91 -4.17
N VAL A 321 -11.97 -16.53 -5.44
CA VAL A 321 -11.49 -15.19 -5.78
C VAL A 321 -12.66 -14.22 -5.81
N ARG A 322 -12.58 -13.18 -4.98
CA ARG A 322 -13.59 -12.13 -4.92
C ARG A 322 -13.21 -10.99 -5.84
N ASP A 323 -14.11 -10.63 -6.74
CA ASP A 323 -13.95 -9.56 -7.74
C ASP A 323 -15.17 -8.63 -7.68
N VAL A 324 -14.94 -7.40 -7.25
CA VAL A 324 -16.01 -6.42 -7.01
C VAL A 324 -15.63 -5.05 -7.59
N PRO A 325 -16.63 -4.22 -7.98
CA PRO A 325 -16.34 -2.83 -8.36
C PRO A 325 -15.83 -2.03 -7.17
N LEU A 326 -14.86 -1.14 -7.39
CA LEU A 326 -14.41 -0.19 -6.37
C LEU A 326 -15.44 0.95 -6.23
N ARG A 327 -16.04 1.05 -5.05
CA ARG A 327 -17.00 2.11 -4.74
C ARG A 327 -16.59 2.81 -3.44
N ILE A 328 -16.61 4.12 -3.44
CA ILE A 328 -16.31 4.91 -2.23
C ILE A 328 -17.28 4.61 -1.08
N HIS A 329 -18.53 4.30 -1.41
CA HIS A 329 -19.53 3.87 -0.45
C HIS A 329 -19.09 2.61 0.31
N ASP A 330 -18.48 1.62 -0.38
CA ASP A 330 -18.04 0.37 0.23
C ASP A 330 -16.88 0.61 1.20
N TYR A 331 -15.95 1.52 0.86
CA TYR A 331 -14.92 1.96 1.78
C TYR A 331 -15.51 2.57 3.06
N ILE A 332 -16.41 3.55 2.91
CA ILE A 332 -17.05 4.21 4.06
C ILE A 332 -17.81 3.20 4.92
N ARG A 333 -18.53 2.27 4.27
CA ARG A 333 -19.28 1.22 4.95
C ARG A 333 -18.37 0.26 5.69
N THR A 334 -17.33 -0.26 5.06
CA THR A 334 -16.36 -1.16 5.67
C THR A 334 -15.70 -0.51 6.89
N THR A 335 -15.31 0.78 6.78
CA THR A 335 -14.75 1.52 7.91
C THR A 335 -15.75 1.75 9.06
N ARG A 336 -17.06 1.70 8.83
CA ARG A 336 -18.07 1.76 9.90
C ARG A 336 -18.27 0.40 10.57
N LEU A 337 -18.21 -0.67 9.82
CA LEU A 337 -18.51 -2.03 10.26
C LEU A 337 -17.31 -2.70 10.93
N CYS A 338 -16.19 -2.82 10.24
CA CYS A 338 -15.03 -3.58 10.71
C CYS A 338 -14.25 -2.78 11.75
N LYS A 339 -14.41 -3.12 13.05
CA LYS A 339 -13.75 -2.41 14.16
C LYS A 339 -12.83 -3.31 14.98
N LEU A 340 -13.34 -4.44 15.40
CA LEU A 340 -12.67 -5.45 16.20
C LEU A 340 -12.89 -6.80 15.52
N TYR A 341 -12.13 -7.81 15.93
CA TYR A 341 -12.22 -9.12 15.30
C TYR A 341 -12.21 -10.24 16.36
N ASP A 342 -13.13 -11.18 16.24
CA ASP A 342 -13.08 -12.44 16.99
C ASP A 342 -12.37 -13.49 16.15
N PHE A 343 -11.12 -13.78 16.50
CA PHE A 343 -10.29 -14.74 15.78
C PHE A 343 -10.76 -16.19 15.90
N LYS A 344 -11.48 -16.53 16.99
CA LYS A 344 -12.00 -17.90 17.19
C LYS A 344 -13.18 -18.18 16.29
N SER A 345 -14.12 -17.24 16.21
CA SER A 345 -15.33 -17.33 15.39
C SER A 345 -15.11 -16.82 13.95
N GLU A 346 -13.94 -16.22 13.67
CA GLU A 346 -13.58 -15.58 12.40
C GLU A 346 -14.62 -14.54 11.93
N ILE A 347 -15.07 -13.67 12.85
CA ILE A 347 -16.10 -12.64 12.56
C ILE A 347 -15.65 -11.25 12.99
N TRP A 348 -16.11 -10.24 12.23
CA TRP A 348 -15.93 -8.83 12.58
C TRP A 348 -16.94 -8.39 13.66
N LEU A 349 -16.48 -7.51 14.55
CA LEU A 349 -17.27 -6.97 15.64
C LEU A 349 -17.28 -5.44 15.60
N ASP A 350 -18.34 -4.85 16.13
CA ASP A 350 -18.37 -3.43 16.49
C ASP A 350 -17.60 -3.18 17.80
N TYR A 351 -17.49 -1.90 18.21
CA TYR A 351 -16.82 -1.54 19.49
C TYR A 351 -17.59 -1.95 20.76
N LYS A 352 -18.78 -2.52 20.63
CA LYS A 352 -19.55 -3.11 21.74
C LYS A 352 -19.44 -4.64 21.77
N GLY A 353 -18.62 -5.23 20.90
CA GLY A 353 -18.46 -6.68 20.79
C GLY A 353 -19.61 -7.38 20.07
N ARG A 354 -20.47 -6.66 19.35
CA ARG A 354 -21.58 -7.28 18.61
C ARG A 354 -21.11 -7.67 17.21
N PRO A 355 -21.51 -8.87 16.74
CA PRO A 355 -21.23 -9.30 15.38
C PRO A 355 -21.71 -8.29 14.33
N VAL A 356 -20.91 -8.12 13.30
CA VAL A 356 -21.27 -7.29 12.14
C VAL A 356 -22.17 -8.10 11.22
N ASP A 357 -23.30 -7.53 10.84
CA ASP A 357 -24.17 -8.12 9.83
C ASP A 357 -23.56 -8.00 8.44
N THR A 358 -23.20 -9.14 7.86
CA THR A 358 -22.64 -9.24 6.51
C THR A 358 -23.72 -9.34 5.43
N SER A 359 -24.98 -9.66 5.79
CA SER A 359 -26.06 -9.89 4.83
C SER A 359 -26.49 -8.61 4.09
N ALA A 360 -26.16 -7.44 4.63
CA ALA A 360 -26.41 -6.17 3.98
C ALA A 360 -25.35 -5.80 2.90
N THR A 361 -24.60 -6.77 2.35
CA THR A 361 -23.52 -6.55 1.35
C THR A 361 -23.96 -6.80 -0.10
N SER A 362 -25.22 -7.15 -0.34
CA SER A 362 -25.79 -7.33 -1.68
C SER A 362 -26.35 -6.02 -2.26
#